data_b40823988ff0bd3efb528b43b1e6aa7d
#
_entry.id   b40823988ff0bd3efb528b43b1e6aa7d
#
_cell.length_a   1.000
_cell.length_b   1.000
_cell.length_c   1.000
_cell.angle_alpha   90.00
_cell.angle_beta   90.00
_cell.angle_gamma   90.00
#
_symmetry.space_group_name_H-M   'P 1'
#
loop_
_entity.id
_entity.type
_entity.pdbx_description
1 polymer ?
#
loop_
_entity_poly.entity_id
_entity_poly.type
_entity_poly.pdbx_seq_one_letter_code
_entity_poly.pdbx_strand_id
1 'polypeptide(L)'
;MRKPFAMKQFTVVQSEVALPVTSDACVFGALADFQNATQILDIGSGTGVLSLMMAQKFPSARVQGIDIHLPSVEQARENGINSPFADRVSFLHDNILDFEPDTPINGIICNPPFFENHLPSSDETRRLARHAQSFTLLSLTARCARLLKTHGELLLLLPASSQNQILAALQQHQFSPQTITTIQATPTKPPHLIAVYAIKNSPHHFSTDTPTHTIQYTHYSADGQLTPQATELLKGFYLAL
;
A
#
# COMPACT_ATOMS: atom_id res chain seq x y z
N MET A 1 21.99 -13.84 0.68
CA MET A 1 20.94 -13.18 1.53
C MET A 1 20.92 -11.69 1.25
N ARG A 2 19.73 -11.11 1.04
CA ARG A 2 19.57 -9.66 0.96
C ARG A 2 19.80 -9.04 2.34
N LYS A 3 20.37 -7.82 2.38
CA LYS A 3 20.57 -7.12 3.65
C LYS A 3 19.23 -6.74 4.29
N PRO A 4 19.06 -6.85 5.61
CA PRO A 4 17.89 -6.33 6.31
C PRO A 4 17.74 -4.82 6.06
N PHE A 5 16.50 -4.34 6.01
CA PHE A 5 16.18 -2.93 5.87
C PHE A 5 15.81 -2.38 7.26
N ALA A 6 16.68 -1.53 7.80
CA ALA A 6 16.50 -0.98 9.15
C ALA A 6 15.77 0.37 9.11
N MET A 7 14.75 0.50 9.93
CA MET A 7 14.02 1.73 10.24
C MET A 7 14.22 2.13 11.71
N LYS A 8 13.78 3.32 12.11
CA LYS A 8 13.97 3.82 13.48
C LYS A 8 13.41 2.91 14.56
N GLN A 9 12.26 2.30 14.32
CA GLN A 9 11.57 1.49 15.34
C GLN A 9 11.57 -0.01 15.05
N PHE A 10 11.86 -0.43 13.81
CA PHE A 10 11.85 -1.84 13.44
C PHE A 10 12.82 -2.15 12.31
N THR A 11 13.11 -3.43 12.12
CA THR A 11 13.93 -3.92 11.01
C THR A 11 13.14 -4.92 10.19
N VAL A 12 13.24 -4.85 8.86
CA VAL A 12 12.60 -5.78 7.93
C VAL A 12 13.65 -6.71 7.36
N VAL A 13 13.60 -7.99 7.72
CA VAL A 13 14.34 -9.05 7.04
C VAL A 13 13.64 -9.36 5.73
N GLN A 14 14.40 -9.59 4.65
CA GLN A 14 13.87 -9.73 3.29
C GLN A 14 14.59 -10.81 2.47
N SER A 15 14.89 -11.94 3.11
CA SER A 15 15.67 -13.02 2.51
C SER A 15 14.89 -13.82 1.47
N GLU A 16 13.66 -14.21 1.79
CA GLU A 16 12.82 -15.15 1.04
C GLU A 16 11.61 -14.49 0.35
N VAL A 17 11.67 -13.19 0.11
CA VAL A 17 10.54 -12.42 -0.41
C VAL A 17 10.57 -12.28 -1.92
N ALA A 18 9.39 -12.20 -2.55
CA ALA A 18 9.24 -11.99 -3.98
C ALA A 18 9.82 -10.63 -4.41
N LEU A 19 9.50 -9.57 -3.67
CA LEU A 19 9.96 -8.21 -3.93
C LEU A 19 10.63 -7.60 -2.68
N PRO A 20 11.80 -6.96 -2.82
CA PRO A 20 12.45 -6.27 -1.71
C PRO A 20 11.72 -4.97 -1.35
N VAL A 21 12.02 -4.45 -0.16
CA VAL A 21 11.61 -3.10 0.24
C VAL A 21 12.21 -2.06 -0.71
N THR A 22 11.38 -1.15 -1.18
CA THR A 22 11.77 -0.03 -2.05
C THR A 22 11.56 1.30 -1.35
N SER A 23 12.27 2.35 -1.79
CA SER A 23 12.03 3.72 -1.32
C SER A 23 10.59 4.18 -1.60
N ASP A 24 10.02 3.77 -2.73
CA ASP A 24 8.64 4.10 -3.10
C ASP A 24 7.63 3.51 -2.12
N ALA A 25 7.84 2.26 -1.67
CA ALA A 25 7.00 1.66 -0.63
C ALA A 25 7.10 2.42 0.70
N CYS A 26 8.30 2.89 1.07
CA CYS A 26 8.50 3.69 2.28
C CYS A 26 7.84 5.07 2.19
N VAL A 27 7.97 5.75 1.06
CA VAL A 27 7.27 7.02 0.78
C VAL A 27 5.76 6.79 0.86
N PHE A 28 5.26 5.74 0.22
CA PHE A 28 3.85 5.40 0.22
C PHE A 28 3.30 5.14 1.63
N GLY A 29 3.99 4.34 2.42
CA GLY A 29 3.60 4.10 3.81
C GLY A 29 3.62 5.37 4.67
N ALA A 30 4.59 6.27 4.43
CA ALA A 30 4.67 7.55 5.12
C ALA A 30 3.54 8.52 4.72
N LEU A 31 3.06 8.46 3.46
CA LEU A 31 1.92 9.25 2.97
C LEU A 31 0.57 8.83 3.58
N ALA A 32 0.45 7.63 4.15
CA ALA A 32 -0.80 7.18 4.76
C ALA A 32 -1.26 8.16 5.86
N ASP A 33 -2.50 8.65 5.78
CA ASP A 33 -3.08 9.58 6.74
C ASP A 33 -4.54 9.22 7.01
N PHE A 34 -4.75 8.00 7.51
CA PHE A 34 -6.06 7.52 7.89
C PHE A 34 -6.56 8.25 9.14
N GLN A 35 -7.78 8.80 9.07
CA GLN A 35 -8.30 9.65 10.15
C GLN A 35 -8.88 8.84 11.32
N ASN A 36 -9.46 7.66 11.04
CA ASN A 36 -10.18 6.87 12.04
C ASN A 36 -9.87 5.36 11.94
N ALA A 37 -8.71 5.00 11.43
CA ALA A 37 -8.38 3.59 11.22
C ALA A 37 -8.03 2.89 12.54
N THR A 38 -8.88 1.95 12.94
CA THR A 38 -8.65 1.04 14.07
C THR A 38 -8.42 -0.39 13.60
N GLN A 39 -8.82 -0.73 12.36
CA GLN A 39 -8.60 -2.01 11.69
C GLN A 39 -8.08 -1.72 10.29
N ILE A 40 -6.78 -1.94 10.07
CA ILE A 40 -6.11 -1.68 8.80
C ILE A 40 -5.78 -3.01 8.13
N LEU A 41 -6.10 -3.13 6.85
CA LEU A 41 -5.70 -4.23 5.98
C LEU A 41 -4.62 -3.76 5.01
N ASP A 42 -3.48 -4.46 4.99
CA ASP A 42 -2.40 -4.30 4.02
C ASP A 42 -2.50 -5.41 2.98
N ILE A 43 -2.95 -5.06 1.76
CA ILE A 43 -3.15 -6.01 0.67
C ILE A 43 -1.87 -6.18 -0.14
N GLY A 44 -1.37 -7.42 -0.26
CA GLY A 44 -0.09 -7.72 -0.87
C GLY A 44 1.06 -7.31 0.06
N SER A 45 0.99 -7.75 1.32
CA SER A 45 1.87 -7.26 2.39
C SER A 45 3.36 -7.59 2.20
N GLY A 46 3.70 -8.55 1.34
CA GLY A 46 5.09 -8.92 1.06
C GLY A 46 5.89 -9.19 2.34
N THR A 47 6.92 -8.36 2.58
CA THR A 47 7.76 -8.44 3.80
C THR A 47 7.07 -7.94 5.06
N GLY A 48 5.89 -7.35 4.96
CA GLY A 48 5.20 -6.68 6.06
C GLY A 48 5.65 -5.23 6.33
N VAL A 49 6.46 -4.64 5.45
CA VAL A 49 6.98 -3.28 5.69
C VAL A 49 5.87 -2.24 5.84
N LEU A 50 4.85 -2.26 4.97
CA LEU A 50 3.73 -1.33 5.06
C LEU A 50 2.89 -1.60 6.31
N SER A 51 2.63 -2.86 6.64
CA SER A 51 1.93 -3.25 7.87
C SER A 51 2.63 -2.70 9.12
N LEU A 52 3.96 -2.82 9.20
CA LEU A 52 4.75 -2.30 10.32
C LEU A 52 4.78 -0.76 10.35
N MET A 53 4.86 -0.11 9.19
CA MET A 53 4.74 1.35 9.09
C MET A 53 3.36 1.84 9.56
N MET A 54 2.28 1.14 9.19
CA MET A 54 0.92 1.45 9.67
C MET A 54 0.82 1.27 11.18
N ALA A 55 1.37 0.20 11.71
CA ALA A 55 1.39 -0.05 13.15
C ALA A 55 2.17 1.02 13.92
N GLN A 56 3.29 1.52 13.38
CA GLN A 56 4.02 2.64 13.96
C GLN A 56 3.21 3.95 13.92
N LYS A 57 2.58 4.24 12.78
CA LYS A 57 1.90 5.52 12.54
C LYS A 57 0.54 5.62 13.25
N PHE A 58 -0.17 4.49 13.39
CA PHE A 58 -1.49 4.40 13.99
C PHE A 58 -1.46 3.51 15.24
N PRO A 59 -1.04 4.03 16.41
CA PRO A 59 -0.76 3.22 17.61
C PRO A 59 -2.00 2.52 18.18
N SER A 60 -3.21 3.01 17.89
CA SER A 60 -4.46 2.38 18.31
C SER A 60 -5.01 1.36 17.30
N ALA A 61 -4.39 1.22 16.13
CA ALA A 61 -4.86 0.33 15.10
C ALA A 61 -4.31 -1.10 15.26
N ARG A 62 -5.15 -2.09 14.94
CA ARG A 62 -4.72 -3.44 14.60
C ARG A 62 -4.49 -3.49 13.09
N VAL A 63 -3.40 -4.10 12.69
CA VAL A 63 -2.99 -4.19 11.29
C VAL A 63 -2.90 -5.65 10.88
N GLN A 64 -3.61 -6.01 9.81
CA GLN A 64 -3.51 -7.33 9.21
C GLN A 64 -2.92 -7.21 7.81
N GLY A 65 -1.80 -7.88 7.58
CA GLY A 65 -1.24 -8.06 6.24
C GLY A 65 -1.79 -9.34 5.62
N ILE A 66 -2.10 -9.30 4.32
CA ILE A 66 -2.51 -10.47 3.54
C ILE A 66 -1.66 -10.57 2.28
N ASP A 67 -1.16 -11.76 1.98
CA ASP A 67 -0.41 -12.04 0.76
C ASP A 67 -0.65 -13.47 0.28
N ILE A 68 -0.63 -13.67 -1.05
CA ILE A 68 -0.79 -14.98 -1.66
C ILE A 68 0.53 -15.78 -1.72
N HIS A 69 1.67 -15.11 -1.51
CA HIS A 69 3.00 -15.73 -1.56
C HIS A 69 3.42 -16.19 -0.17
N LEU A 70 3.26 -17.48 0.14
CA LEU A 70 3.53 -18.06 1.46
C LEU A 70 4.92 -17.71 2.04
N PRO A 71 6.06 -17.80 1.29
CA PRO A 71 7.36 -17.43 1.85
C PRO A 71 7.43 -15.96 2.29
N SER A 72 6.76 -15.04 1.57
CA SER A 72 6.67 -13.63 1.99
C SER A 72 5.89 -13.48 3.29
N VAL A 73 4.77 -14.21 3.45
CA VAL A 73 3.96 -14.20 4.67
C VAL A 73 4.73 -14.74 5.87
N GLU A 74 5.49 -15.82 5.71
CA GLU A 74 6.34 -16.38 6.76
C GLU A 74 7.40 -15.36 7.20
N GLN A 75 8.06 -14.72 6.25
CA GLN A 75 9.02 -13.65 6.55
C GLN A 75 8.34 -12.44 7.22
N ALA A 76 7.14 -12.05 6.77
CA ALA A 76 6.39 -10.96 7.39
C ALA A 76 5.98 -11.29 8.84
N ARG A 77 5.60 -12.55 9.12
CA ARG A 77 5.32 -13.01 10.49
C ARG A 77 6.54 -12.89 11.40
N GLU A 78 7.71 -13.32 10.91
CA GLU A 78 8.98 -13.15 11.67
C GLU A 78 9.28 -11.67 11.91
N ASN A 79 9.13 -10.82 10.90
CA ASN A 79 9.32 -9.38 11.03
C ASN A 79 8.34 -8.77 12.05
N GLY A 80 7.08 -9.21 12.02
CA GLY A 80 6.04 -8.77 12.97
C GLY A 80 6.37 -9.16 14.40
N ILE A 81 6.71 -10.43 14.65
CA ILE A 81 7.08 -10.95 15.98
C ILE A 81 8.30 -10.22 16.55
N ASN A 82 9.27 -9.90 15.71
CA ASN A 82 10.51 -9.21 16.13
C ASN A 82 10.36 -7.67 16.17
N SER A 83 9.16 -7.13 15.94
CA SER A 83 8.89 -5.71 16.00
C SER A 83 8.28 -5.29 17.33
N PRO A 84 8.33 -3.99 17.69
CA PRO A 84 7.63 -3.46 18.86
C PRO A 84 6.09 -3.54 18.75
N PHE A 85 5.56 -4.01 17.63
CA PHE A 85 4.13 -4.02 17.29
C PHE A 85 3.53 -5.43 17.25
N ALA A 86 4.24 -6.44 17.79
CA ALA A 86 3.87 -7.86 17.73
C ALA A 86 2.47 -8.17 18.28
N ASP A 87 1.97 -7.38 19.21
CA ASP A 87 0.66 -7.52 19.85
C ASP A 87 -0.53 -7.08 18.95
N ARG A 88 -0.27 -6.36 17.88
CA ARG A 88 -1.31 -5.75 17.04
C ARG A 88 -1.07 -5.82 15.53
N VAL A 89 -0.03 -6.56 15.11
CA VAL A 89 0.24 -6.87 13.70
C VAL A 89 0.13 -8.36 13.48
N SER A 90 -0.60 -8.76 12.44
CA SER A 90 -0.75 -10.18 12.05
C SER A 90 -0.63 -10.33 10.53
N PHE A 91 -0.26 -11.55 10.08
CA PHE A 91 -0.09 -11.83 8.66
C PHE A 91 -0.78 -13.13 8.27
N LEU A 92 -1.57 -13.08 7.19
CA LEU A 92 -2.37 -14.17 6.67
C LEU A 92 -1.91 -14.56 5.26
N HIS A 93 -1.72 -15.86 5.05
CA HIS A 93 -1.54 -16.40 3.70
C HIS A 93 -2.91 -16.71 3.12
N ASP A 94 -3.40 -15.84 2.26
CA ASP A 94 -4.70 -16.01 1.62
C ASP A 94 -4.79 -15.18 0.33
N ASN A 95 -5.81 -15.46 -0.47
CA ASN A 95 -6.15 -14.67 -1.64
C ASN A 95 -7.14 -13.56 -1.24
N ILE A 96 -6.78 -12.32 -1.46
CA ILE A 96 -7.64 -11.17 -1.13
C ILE A 96 -9.03 -11.26 -1.78
N LEU A 97 -9.14 -11.90 -2.95
CA LEU A 97 -10.42 -12.03 -3.65
C LEU A 97 -11.41 -12.93 -2.89
N ASP A 98 -10.91 -13.87 -2.07
CA ASP A 98 -11.69 -14.83 -1.32
C ASP A 98 -11.76 -14.52 0.19
N PHE A 99 -10.86 -13.64 0.67
CA PHE A 99 -10.70 -13.29 2.08
C PHE A 99 -11.95 -12.62 2.67
N GLU A 100 -12.46 -13.13 3.79
CA GLU A 100 -13.53 -12.51 4.57
C GLU A 100 -13.00 -12.18 5.98
N PRO A 101 -13.03 -10.90 6.39
CA PRO A 101 -12.50 -10.50 7.69
C PRO A 101 -13.48 -10.81 8.83
N ASP A 102 -12.94 -11.22 9.98
CA ASP A 102 -13.74 -11.44 11.21
C ASP A 102 -14.25 -10.10 11.80
N THR A 103 -13.57 -9.01 11.52
CA THR A 103 -13.92 -7.67 12.01
C THR A 103 -13.97 -6.68 10.84
N PRO A 104 -14.94 -5.74 10.87
CA PRO A 104 -15.07 -4.76 9.80
C PRO A 104 -13.84 -3.87 9.68
N ILE A 105 -13.31 -3.75 8.45
CA ILE A 105 -12.13 -2.98 8.11
C ILE A 105 -12.53 -1.51 7.87
N ASN A 106 -11.72 -0.58 8.37
CA ASN A 106 -11.93 0.85 8.15
C ASN A 106 -10.74 1.58 7.49
N GLY A 107 -9.61 0.90 7.31
CA GLY A 107 -8.50 1.38 6.49
C GLY A 107 -7.93 0.27 5.62
N ILE A 108 -7.70 0.53 4.34
CA ILE A 108 -6.99 -0.37 3.43
C ILE A 108 -5.81 0.37 2.82
N ILE A 109 -4.63 -0.24 2.89
CA ILE A 109 -3.44 0.16 2.14
C ILE A 109 -3.07 -0.95 1.17
N CYS A 110 -2.70 -0.60 -0.07
CA CYS A 110 -2.29 -1.57 -1.06
C CYS A 110 -1.25 -0.98 -2.02
N ASN A 111 -0.13 -1.67 -2.13
CA ASN A 111 0.88 -1.47 -3.16
C ASN A 111 0.88 -2.72 -4.06
N PRO A 112 -0.08 -2.82 -5.01
CA PRO A 112 -0.22 -4.01 -5.82
C PRO A 112 0.98 -4.20 -6.74
N PRO A 113 1.34 -5.46 -7.10
CA PRO A 113 2.34 -5.68 -8.13
C PRO A 113 1.87 -5.04 -9.44
N PHE A 114 2.71 -4.18 -10.03
CA PHE A 114 2.38 -3.52 -11.28
C PHE A 114 2.47 -4.53 -12.43
N PHE A 115 1.34 -4.82 -13.04
CA PHE A 115 1.22 -5.72 -14.19
C PHE A 115 1.65 -5.02 -15.48
N GLU A 116 2.92 -4.64 -15.60
CA GLU A 116 3.51 -4.38 -16.90
C GLU A 116 3.98 -5.74 -17.46
N ASN A 117 3.34 -6.19 -18.52
CA ASN A 117 3.61 -7.24 -19.50
C ASN A 117 4.97 -8.01 -19.43
N HIS A 118 5.40 -8.45 -18.25
CA HIS A 118 6.53 -9.35 -18.16
C HIS A 118 6.04 -10.80 -18.28
N LEU A 119 6.36 -11.43 -19.39
CA LEU A 119 6.13 -12.86 -19.62
C LEU A 119 6.80 -13.67 -18.49
N PRO A 120 6.05 -14.49 -17.76
CA PRO A 120 6.58 -15.28 -16.66
C PRO A 120 7.57 -16.35 -17.16
N SER A 121 8.72 -16.44 -16.53
CA SER A 121 9.79 -17.36 -16.92
C SER A 121 9.74 -18.76 -16.27
N SER A 122 8.81 -19.02 -15.34
CA SER A 122 8.66 -20.32 -14.66
C SER A 122 7.19 -20.74 -14.49
N ASP A 123 6.93 -22.04 -14.24
CA ASP A 123 5.56 -22.57 -14.05
C ASP A 123 4.87 -22.00 -12.80
N GLU A 124 5.61 -21.71 -11.76
CA GLU A 124 5.11 -21.06 -10.54
C GLU A 124 4.73 -19.60 -10.83
N THR A 125 5.54 -18.90 -11.61
CA THR A 125 5.23 -17.56 -12.09
C THR A 125 4.03 -17.57 -13.05
N ARG A 126 3.77 -18.64 -13.81
CA ARG A 126 2.55 -18.79 -14.64
C ARG A 126 1.30 -19.03 -13.83
N ARG A 127 1.37 -19.68 -12.65
CA ARG A 127 0.23 -19.79 -11.72
C ARG A 127 -0.08 -18.43 -11.09
N LEU A 128 0.96 -17.73 -10.63
CA LEU A 128 0.82 -16.35 -10.12
C LEU A 128 0.29 -15.41 -11.21
N ALA A 129 0.76 -15.54 -12.46
CA ALA A 129 0.28 -14.72 -13.58
C ALA A 129 -1.19 -15.03 -13.97
N ARG A 130 -1.68 -16.26 -13.80
CA ARG A 130 -3.12 -16.56 -14.00
C ARG A 130 -4.00 -15.93 -12.91
N HIS A 131 -3.54 -15.91 -11.66
CA HIS A 131 -4.19 -15.16 -10.60
C HIS A 131 -4.09 -13.64 -10.85
N ALA A 132 -2.96 -13.17 -11.41
CA ALA A 132 -2.77 -11.80 -11.82
C ALA A 132 -3.72 -11.36 -12.95
N GLN A 133 -4.09 -12.23 -13.88
CA GLN A 133 -5.07 -11.91 -14.93
C GLN A 133 -6.50 -11.66 -14.40
N SER A 134 -6.85 -12.23 -13.25
CA SER A 134 -8.11 -11.95 -12.54
C SER A 134 -8.01 -10.75 -11.59
N PHE A 135 -6.79 -10.32 -11.24
CA PHE A 135 -6.53 -9.21 -10.31
C PHE A 135 -6.31 -7.91 -11.09
N THR A 136 -7.40 -7.27 -11.46
CA THR A 136 -7.42 -5.97 -12.15
C THR A 136 -7.68 -4.85 -11.15
N LEU A 137 -7.44 -3.58 -11.54
CA LEU A 137 -7.82 -2.44 -10.71
C LEU A 137 -9.33 -2.44 -10.41
N LEU A 138 -10.14 -2.90 -11.35
CA LEU A 138 -11.58 -3.02 -11.16
C LEU A 138 -11.93 -4.08 -10.11
N SER A 139 -11.35 -5.28 -10.18
CA SER A 139 -11.59 -6.34 -9.19
C SER A 139 -11.03 -5.98 -7.81
N LEU A 140 -9.89 -5.31 -7.75
CA LEU A 140 -9.31 -4.80 -6.51
C LEU A 140 -10.23 -3.76 -5.85
N THR A 141 -10.67 -2.74 -6.58
CA THR A 141 -11.57 -1.71 -6.03
C THR A 141 -12.93 -2.27 -5.64
N ALA A 142 -13.49 -3.23 -6.41
CA ALA A 142 -14.69 -3.97 -6.03
C ALA A 142 -14.50 -4.70 -4.68
N ARG A 143 -13.37 -5.37 -4.53
CA ARG A 143 -13.05 -6.08 -3.30
C ARG A 143 -12.85 -5.13 -2.11
N CYS A 144 -12.10 -4.05 -2.29
CA CYS A 144 -11.95 -3.01 -1.27
C CYS A 144 -13.30 -2.43 -0.84
N ALA A 145 -14.19 -2.17 -1.81
CA ALA A 145 -15.53 -1.67 -1.51
C ALA A 145 -16.35 -2.65 -0.66
N ARG A 146 -16.20 -3.97 -0.88
CA ARG A 146 -16.90 -4.99 -0.08
C ARG A 146 -16.34 -5.08 1.35
N LEU A 147 -15.02 -4.98 1.50
CA LEU A 147 -14.33 -5.14 2.79
C LEU A 147 -14.43 -3.91 3.70
N LEU A 148 -14.40 -2.72 3.12
CA LEU A 148 -14.45 -1.48 3.87
C LEU A 148 -15.84 -1.17 4.41
N LYS A 149 -15.90 -0.63 5.62
CA LYS A 149 -17.09 0.05 6.13
C LYS A 149 -17.45 1.26 5.26
N THR A 150 -18.66 1.74 5.38
CA THR A 150 -19.03 3.09 4.93
C THR A 150 -18.10 4.12 5.59
N HIS A 151 -17.63 5.07 4.83
CA HIS A 151 -16.58 6.04 5.19
C HIS A 151 -15.21 5.41 5.51
N GLY A 152 -15.02 4.13 5.19
CA GLY A 152 -13.70 3.50 5.24
C GLY A 152 -12.75 4.08 4.19
N GLU A 153 -11.47 4.05 4.49
CA GLU A 153 -10.42 4.79 3.80
C GLU A 153 -9.55 3.82 2.98
N LEU A 154 -9.25 4.19 1.75
CA LEU A 154 -8.46 3.41 0.80
C LEU A 154 -7.26 4.22 0.36
N LEU A 155 -6.06 3.64 0.45
CA LEU A 155 -4.83 4.21 -0.09
C LEU A 155 -4.16 3.21 -1.03
N LEU A 156 -3.97 3.61 -2.29
CA LEU A 156 -3.39 2.77 -3.36
C LEU A 156 -2.15 3.43 -3.93
N LEU A 157 -1.07 2.65 -4.14
CA LEU A 157 0.09 3.07 -4.92
C LEU A 157 0.01 2.44 -6.31
N LEU A 158 0.13 3.26 -7.36
CA LEU A 158 -0.05 2.80 -8.74
C LEU A 158 0.91 3.54 -9.69
N PRO A 159 1.23 2.97 -10.87
CA PRO A 159 1.88 3.73 -11.95
C PRO A 159 1.08 4.99 -12.30
N ALA A 160 1.78 6.09 -12.58
CA ALA A 160 1.13 7.34 -12.96
C ALA A 160 0.24 7.19 -14.24
N SER A 161 0.63 6.28 -15.14
CA SER A 161 -0.15 5.94 -16.35
C SER A 161 -1.53 5.34 -16.05
N SER A 162 -1.74 4.78 -14.85
CA SER A 162 -3.00 4.14 -14.45
C SER A 162 -4.05 5.12 -13.89
N GLN A 163 -3.75 6.43 -13.82
CA GLN A 163 -4.60 7.41 -13.14
C GLN A 163 -6.05 7.39 -13.64
N ASN A 164 -6.27 7.47 -14.94
CA ASN A 164 -7.64 7.48 -15.49
C ASN A 164 -8.39 6.18 -15.22
N GLN A 165 -7.68 5.04 -15.30
CA GLN A 165 -8.25 3.73 -15.07
C GLN A 165 -8.69 3.55 -13.61
N ILE A 166 -7.85 3.96 -12.65
CA ILE A 166 -8.19 3.85 -11.23
C ILE A 166 -9.34 4.80 -10.85
N LEU A 167 -9.36 6.03 -11.37
CA LEU A 167 -10.45 6.95 -11.09
C LEU A 167 -11.81 6.41 -11.58
N ALA A 168 -11.85 5.82 -12.78
CA ALA A 168 -13.06 5.17 -13.29
C ALA A 168 -13.49 3.97 -12.41
N ALA A 169 -12.54 3.14 -11.99
CA ALA A 169 -12.81 1.99 -11.13
C ALA A 169 -13.31 2.41 -9.72
N LEU A 170 -12.73 3.45 -9.14
CA LEU A 170 -13.16 4.03 -7.86
C LEU A 170 -14.59 4.58 -7.95
N GLN A 171 -14.90 5.32 -9.01
CA GLN A 171 -16.25 5.83 -9.24
C GLN A 171 -17.27 4.70 -9.36
N GLN A 172 -16.96 3.64 -10.12
CA GLN A 172 -17.84 2.49 -10.30
C GLN A 172 -18.17 1.79 -8.98
N HIS A 173 -17.23 1.79 -8.02
CA HIS A 173 -17.39 1.12 -6.71
C HIS A 173 -17.66 2.09 -5.57
N GLN A 174 -18.18 3.29 -5.88
CA GLN A 174 -18.67 4.27 -4.91
C GLN A 174 -17.58 4.81 -3.96
N PHE A 175 -16.37 4.99 -4.47
CA PHE A 175 -15.33 5.74 -3.77
C PHE A 175 -15.27 7.17 -4.27
N SER A 176 -15.04 8.11 -3.36
CA SER A 176 -14.68 9.49 -3.65
C SER A 176 -13.18 9.69 -3.47
N PRO A 177 -12.41 9.88 -4.55
CA PRO A 177 -11.01 10.27 -4.45
C PRO A 177 -10.90 11.63 -3.74
N GLN A 178 -10.07 11.69 -2.69
CA GLN A 178 -9.83 12.92 -1.92
C GLN A 178 -8.51 13.57 -2.32
N THR A 179 -7.46 12.74 -2.44
CA THR A 179 -6.12 13.22 -2.77
C THR A 179 -5.43 12.29 -3.76
N ILE A 180 -4.78 12.87 -4.75
CA ILE A 180 -3.84 12.19 -5.64
C ILE A 180 -2.47 12.82 -5.42
N THR A 181 -1.55 12.05 -4.85
CA THR A 181 -0.15 12.47 -4.73
C THR A 181 0.65 11.89 -5.89
N THR A 182 1.12 12.75 -6.79
CA THR A 182 2.05 12.34 -7.85
C THR A 182 3.45 12.24 -7.28
N ILE A 183 4.14 11.12 -7.57
CA ILE A 183 5.47 10.83 -7.03
C ILE A 183 6.48 10.84 -8.16
N GLN A 184 7.48 11.70 -8.03
CA GLN A 184 8.60 11.79 -8.97
C GLN A 184 9.95 11.70 -8.25
N ALA A 185 10.94 11.12 -8.92
CA ALA A 185 12.26 10.93 -8.33
C ALA A 185 13.02 12.26 -8.18
N THR A 186 13.00 13.12 -9.20
CA THR A 186 13.67 14.43 -9.24
C THR A 186 12.78 15.46 -9.93
N PRO A 187 13.02 16.78 -9.77
CA PRO A 187 12.20 17.81 -10.41
C PRO A 187 12.15 17.75 -11.94
N THR A 188 13.15 17.15 -12.56
CA THR A 188 13.27 17.04 -14.03
C THR A 188 12.66 15.77 -14.62
N LYS A 189 12.34 14.77 -13.78
CA LYS A 189 11.72 13.53 -14.22
C LYS A 189 10.19 13.61 -14.06
N PRO A 190 9.43 13.07 -15.03
CA PRO A 190 8.00 13.01 -14.87
C PRO A 190 7.63 12.11 -13.66
N PRO A 191 6.44 12.31 -13.07
CA PRO A 191 5.91 11.39 -12.09
C PRO A 191 5.84 9.96 -12.65
N HIS A 192 6.34 8.99 -11.90
CA HIS A 192 6.31 7.57 -12.27
C HIS A 192 5.22 6.80 -11.50
N LEU A 193 4.86 7.28 -10.30
CA LEU A 193 3.81 6.71 -9.47
C LEU A 193 2.80 7.77 -9.04
N ILE A 194 1.63 7.29 -8.63
CA ILE A 194 0.61 8.05 -7.92
C ILE A 194 0.20 7.29 -6.66
N ALA A 195 0.02 8.01 -5.55
CA ALA A 195 -0.70 7.52 -4.38
C ALA A 195 -2.10 8.12 -4.40
N VAL A 196 -3.13 7.27 -4.42
CA VAL A 196 -4.53 7.69 -4.48
C VAL A 196 -5.20 7.38 -3.15
N TYR A 197 -5.61 8.44 -2.45
CA TYR A 197 -6.41 8.34 -1.22
C TYR A 197 -7.88 8.58 -1.56
N ALA A 198 -8.74 7.64 -1.15
CA ALA A 198 -10.17 7.69 -1.43
C ALA A 198 -10.99 7.22 -0.23
N ILE A 199 -12.21 7.72 -0.11
CA ILE A 199 -13.17 7.35 0.94
C ILE A 199 -14.34 6.61 0.31
N LYS A 200 -14.76 5.49 0.92
CA LYS A 200 -15.95 4.76 0.52
C LYS A 200 -17.21 5.54 0.91
N ASN A 201 -18.05 5.82 -0.05
CA ASN A 201 -19.30 6.52 0.17
C ASN A 201 -20.39 5.65 0.80
N SER A 202 -21.39 6.32 1.39
CA SER A 202 -22.66 5.67 1.72
C SER A 202 -23.43 5.31 0.44
N PRO A 203 -24.16 4.19 0.41
CA PRO A 203 -24.97 3.80 -0.76
C PRO A 203 -25.97 4.86 -1.22
N HIS A 204 -26.38 5.77 -0.33
CA HIS A 204 -27.38 6.80 -0.59
C HIS A 204 -26.79 8.22 -0.80
N HIS A 205 -25.47 8.39 -0.67
CA HIS A 205 -24.78 9.67 -0.78
C HIS A 205 -23.53 9.52 -1.64
N PHE A 206 -23.70 9.36 -2.92
CA PHE A 206 -22.61 9.43 -3.89
C PHE A 206 -22.56 10.85 -4.47
N SER A 207 -21.63 11.66 -3.99
CA SER A 207 -21.35 12.96 -4.62
C SER A 207 -20.12 12.82 -5.50
N THR A 208 -20.26 13.16 -6.76
CA THR A 208 -19.13 13.31 -7.70
C THR A 208 -18.44 14.67 -7.54
N ASP A 209 -18.97 15.53 -6.69
CA ASP A 209 -18.58 16.94 -6.60
C ASP A 209 -17.51 17.24 -5.54
N THR A 210 -16.99 16.17 -4.86
CA THR A 210 -15.87 16.38 -3.94
C THR A 210 -14.60 16.70 -4.75
N PRO A 211 -14.02 17.89 -4.61
CA PRO A 211 -12.82 18.24 -5.35
C PRO A 211 -11.66 17.35 -4.91
N THR A 212 -11.05 16.67 -5.87
CA THR A 212 -9.85 15.87 -5.62
C THR A 212 -8.63 16.80 -5.57
N HIS A 213 -7.91 16.80 -4.47
CA HIS A 213 -6.68 17.55 -4.32
C HIS A 213 -5.53 16.82 -5.02
N THR A 214 -4.74 17.54 -5.80
CA THR A 214 -3.50 17.00 -6.38
C THR A 214 -2.31 17.58 -5.67
N ILE A 215 -1.43 16.71 -5.16
CA ILE A 215 -0.18 17.06 -4.48
C ILE A 215 0.97 16.48 -5.30
N GLN A 216 2.04 17.25 -5.48
CA GLN A 216 3.26 16.76 -6.09
C GLN A 216 4.29 16.45 -5.00
N TYR A 217 4.80 15.22 -5.01
CA TYR A 217 5.92 14.80 -4.16
C TYR A 217 7.16 14.56 -5.01
N THR A 218 8.26 15.18 -4.61
CA THR A 218 9.58 15.01 -5.23
C THR A 218 10.55 14.46 -4.21
N HIS A 219 11.18 13.32 -4.54
CA HIS A 219 12.03 12.60 -3.59
C HIS A 219 13.41 13.25 -3.43
N TYR A 220 14.11 13.50 -4.55
CA TYR A 220 15.43 14.09 -4.56
C TYR A 220 15.42 15.47 -5.23
N SER A 221 16.23 16.38 -4.72
CA SER A 221 16.60 17.63 -5.38
C SER A 221 17.56 17.37 -6.56
N ALA A 222 17.86 18.41 -7.33
CA ALA A 222 18.70 18.30 -8.50
C ALA A 222 20.16 17.85 -8.19
N ASP A 223 20.62 18.11 -6.97
CA ASP A 223 21.95 17.70 -6.46
C ASP A 223 21.96 16.28 -5.86
N GLY A 224 20.84 15.56 -5.92
CA GLY A 224 20.73 14.18 -5.44
C GLY A 224 20.50 14.02 -3.93
N GLN A 225 20.30 15.11 -3.20
CA GLN A 225 19.91 15.06 -1.79
C GLN A 225 18.40 14.88 -1.64
N LEU A 226 17.95 14.38 -0.49
CA LEU A 226 16.51 14.36 -0.18
C LEU A 226 15.96 15.79 -0.16
N THR A 227 14.80 16.00 -0.75
CA THR A 227 14.11 17.29 -0.63
C THR A 227 13.67 17.55 0.81
N PRO A 228 13.44 18.81 1.23
CA PRO A 228 12.85 19.12 2.52
C PRO A 228 11.51 18.38 2.75
N GLN A 229 10.70 18.23 1.69
CA GLN A 229 9.45 17.48 1.73
C GLN A 229 9.69 15.98 2.02
N ALA A 230 10.68 15.38 1.36
CA ALA A 230 11.04 13.97 1.58
C ALA A 230 11.61 13.74 2.99
N THR A 231 12.48 14.64 3.45
CA THR A 231 13.05 14.60 4.80
C THR A 231 11.95 14.68 5.86
N GLU A 232 11.03 15.65 5.74
CA GLU A 232 9.92 15.79 6.68
C GLU A 232 9.00 14.58 6.69
N LEU A 233 8.66 14.05 5.50
CA LEU A 233 7.78 12.88 5.37
C LEU A 233 8.40 11.61 5.99
N LEU A 234 9.71 11.40 5.80
CA LEU A 234 10.40 10.16 6.14
C LEU A 234 11.11 10.20 7.50
N LYS A 235 11.23 11.36 8.13
CA LYS A 235 11.97 11.53 9.40
C LYS A 235 11.52 10.62 10.53
N GLY A 236 10.24 10.21 10.55
CA GLY A 236 9.70 9.28 11.53
C GLY A 236 10.14 7.83 11.34
N PHE A 237 10.65 7.49 10.15
CA PHE A 237 10.95 6.12 9.75
C PHE A 237 12.44 5.86 9.51
N TYR A 238 13.16 6.75 8.84
CA TYR A 238 14.55 6.53 8.43
C TYR A 238 15.56 6.86 9.53
N LEU A 239 16.58 6.00 9.67
CA LEU A 239 17.62 6.13 10.72
C LEU A 239 18.47 7.39 10.56
N ALA A 240 18.75 7.82 9.32
CA ALA A 240 19.65 8.91 9.02
C ALA A 240 18.96 10.28 8.90
N LEU A 241 17.68 10.38 9.29
CA LEU A 241 16.90 11.63 9.22
C LEU A 241 16.50 12.15 10.59
#